data_7e1ec7919176ea75cc557d08dcc011bd
#
_entry.id   7e1ec7919176ea75cc557d08dcc011bd
#
_cell.length_a   1.000
_cell.length_b   1.000
_cell.length_c   1.000
_cell.angle_alpha   90.00
_cell.angle_beta   90.00
_cell.angle_gamma   90.00
#
_symmetry.space_group_name_H-M   'P 1'
#
loop_
_entity.id
_entity.type
_entity.pdbx_description
1 polymer ?
#
loop_
_entity_poly.entity_id
_entity_poly.type
_entity_poly.pdbx_seq_one_letter_code
_entity_poly.pdbx_strand_id
1 'polypeptide(L)'
;MSAPQIPAEQWAQVVEKTGGPCVYKKIPVQKPGPDEVLINVKYSGVCHTDLHAMMGDWPLATKIPLVGGHEGAGVVVARGELVKDVEIGEYAGVKWLNGSCLSCSFCQQSDEPLCGQALLSGYTVDGSFQQYAIAKAAHVARIPKECDLAAISPVLCAGITVYKGLKESGARPGQYVAIVGAGGGLGSLALQYAKAMGLHAIAIDGGAEKGEMCKALGAQSFVDFSVSKDVVADVKAATPDGLGPHAVICLAVSEKPFQQASQYVRSRGTVICIGLPANAFLKAPVFDTVIRMITIKGSYVGNRQDTAEAIEFFRQGLIKAPFKVVGLSQLQEVFELMHAGKIAGRYVVDTAK
;
A
#
# COMPACT_ATOMS: atom_id res chain seq x y z
N MET A 1 25.08 21.22 -14.48
CA MET A 1 24.42 21.74 -13.26
C MET A 1 25.29 21.34 -12.08
N SER A 2 25.55 22.24 -11.12
CA SER A 2 26.28 21.91 -9.89
C SER A 2 25.51 20.83 -9.12
N ALA A 3 26.26 19.88 -8.50
CA ALA A 3 25.65 18.88 -7.63
C ALA A 3 24.79 19.58 -6.55
N PRO A 4 23.60 19.03 -6.21
CA PRO A 4 22.76 19.61 -5.18
C PRO A 4 23.52 19.63 -3.85
N GLN A 5 23.49 20.78 -3.15
CA GLN A 5 24.13 20.91 -1.86
C GLN A 5 23.30 20.14 -0.82
N ILE A 6 23.85 19.04 -0.30
CA ILE A 6 23.23 18.22 0.73
C ILE A 6 23.59 18.81 2.09
N PRO A 7 22.61 19.17 2.96
CA PRO A 7 22.89 19.70 4.28
C PRO A 7 23.44 18.61 5.23
N ALA A 8 24.13 19.03 6.30
CA ALA A 8 24.64 18.12 7.31
C ALA A 8 23.52 17.54 8.19
N GLU A 9 22.44 18.29 8.40
CA GLU A 9 21.29 17.93 9.24
C GLU A 9 19.98 18.12 8.47
N GLN A 10 18.97 17.40 8.89
CA GLN A 10 17.63 17.42 8.31
C GLN A 10 16.56 17.35 9.38
N TRP A 11 15.35 17.78 9.07
CA TRP A 11 14.16 17.54 9.87
C TRP A 11 13.58 16.16 9.62
N ALA A 12 13.16 15.50 10.69
CA ALA A 12 12.52 14.18 10.67
C ALA A 12 11.51 14.03 11.80
N GLN A 13 10.58 13.08 11.62
CA GLN A 13 9.71 12.58 12.68
C GLN A 13 10.29 11.27 13.21
N VAL A 14 10.67 11.26 14.48
CA VAL A 14 11.39 10.16 15.12
C VAL A 14 10.56 9.56 16.25
N VAL A 15 10.37 8.25 16.20
CA VAL A 15 9.81 7.45 17.30
C VAL A 15 10.96 6.97 18.17
N GLU A 16 11.09 7.52 19.38
CA GLU A 16 12.20 7.23 20.30
C GLU A 16 12.03 5.92 21.06
N LYS A 17 10.78 5.49 21.25
CA LYS A 17 10.41 4.25 21.93
C LYS A 17 9.09 3.73 21.39
N THR A 18 8.95 2.42 21.37
CA THR A 18 7.69 1.74 20.99
C THR A 18 6.50 2.28 21.79
N GLY A 19 5.42 2.61 21.11
CA GLY A 19 4.20 3.19 21.70
C GLY A 19 4.35 4.66 22.13
N GLY A 20 5.50 5.29 21.89
CA GLY A 20 5.71 6.72 22.12
C GLY A 20 5.25 7.57 20.94
N PRO A 21 5.12 8.90 21.13
CA PRO A 21 4.77 9.81 20.04
C PRO A 21 5.93 9.98 19.07
N CYS A 22 5.60 10.42 17.85
CA CYS A 22 6.59 10.96 16.93
C CYS A 22 7.11 12.31 17.42
N VAL A 23 8.41 12.48 17.39
CA VAL A 23 9.10 13.72 17.80
C VAL A 23 9.69 14.39 16.56
N TYR A 24 9.22 15.58 16.24
CA TYR A 24 9.77 16.40 15.17
C TYR A 24 11.10 17.04 15.62
N LYS A 25 12.21 16.60 15.04
CA LYS A 25 13.55 17.06 15.42
C LYS A 25 14.55 16.99 14.27
N LYS A 26 15.69 17.66 14.47
CA LYS A 26 16.84 17.53 13.55
C LYS A 26 17.63 16.26 13.84
N ILE A 27 18.03 15.60 12.76
CA ILE A 27 18.94 14.45 12.75
C ILE A 27 20.00 14.63 11.66
N PRO A 28 21.15 13.95 11.75
CA PRO A 28 22.15 13.97 10.66
C PRO A 28 21.60 13.42 9.35
N VAL A 29 22.00 14.01 8.23
CA VAL A 29 21.78 13.40 6.90
C VAL A 29 22.83 12.30 6.69
N GLN A 30 22.36 11.09 6.44
CA GLN A 30 23.24 9.94 6.20
C GLN A 30 23.79 9.97 4.77
N LYS A 31 24.99 9.42 4.57
CA LYS A 31 25.57 9.19 3.24
C LYS A 31 25.11 7.83 2.71
N PRO A 32 24.79 7.71 1.41
CA PRO A 32 24.43 6.41 0.83
C PRO A 32 25.63 5.46 0.83
N GLY A 33 25.37 4.19 1.17
CA GLY A 33 26.33 3.10 1.00
C GLY A 33 26.58 2.78 -0.49
N PRO A 34 27.48 1.84 -0.79
CA PRO A 34 27.93 1.58 -2.17
C PRO A 34 26.81 1.26 -3.17
N ASP A 35 25.76 0.56 -2.76
CA ASP A 35 24.61 0.12 -3.57
C ASP A 35 23.31 0.91 -3.26
N GLU A 36 23.44 2.07 -2.61
CA GLU A 36 22.34 2.88 -2.14
C GLU A 36 22.23 4.23 -2.88
N VAL A 37 21.06 4.81 -2.81
CA VAL A 37 20.82 6.20 -3.23
C VAL A 37 20.31 7.01 -2.06
N LEU A 38 20.63 8.31 -2.06
CA LEU A 38 20.03 9.30 -1.16
C LEU A 38 18.97 10.07 -1.94
N ILE A 39 17.75 10.03 -1.42
CA ILE A 39 16.59 10.69 -2.02
C ILE A 39 16.20 11.89 -1.16
N ASN A 40 16.18 13.09 -1.74
CA ASN A 40 15.52 14.23 -1.13
C ASN A 40 14.02 14.03 -1.28
N VAL A 41 13.40 13.48 -0.25
CA VAL A 41 11.96 13.23 -0.19
C VAL A 41 11.22 14.56 -0.22
N LYS A 42 10.27 14.70 -1.12
CA LYS A 42 9.42 15.90 -1.23
C LYS A 42 8.08 15.67 -0.55
N TYR A 43 7.53 14.48 -0.77
CA TYR A 43 6.25 14.07 -0.20
C TYR A 43 6.32 12.62 0.29
N SER A 44 5.56 12.32 1.32
CA SER A 44 5.37 10.95 1.79
C SER A 44 3.93 10.70 2.19
N GLY A 45 3.31 9.66 1.65
CA GLY A 45 2.00 9.21 2.09
C GLY A 45 2.05 8.67 3.52
N VAL A 46 0.90 8.68 4.19
CA VAL A 46 0.73 8.16 5.55
C VAL A 46 -0.18 6.93 5.51
N CYS A 47 0.31 5.82 6.04
CA CYS A 47 -0.34 4.52 6.04
C CYS A 47 -0.63 4.03 7.47
N HIS A 48 -1.63 3.15 7.64
CA HIS A 48 -1.87 2.47 8.92
C HIS A 48 -0.68 1.63 9.39
N THR A 49 0.11 1.11 8.47
CA THR A 49 1.36 0.40 8.75
C THR A 49 2.35 1.25 9.54
N ASP A 50 2.41 2.56 9.27
CA ASP A 50 3.27 3.48 10.02
C ASP A 50 2.82 3.63 11.48
N LEU A 51 1.50 3.64 11.70
CA LEU A 51 0.93 3.64 13.06
C LEU A 51 1.25 2.33 13.78
N HIS A 52 1.10 1.17 13.12
CA HIS A 52 1.48 -0.13 13.68
C HIS A 52 2.96 -0.21 14.01
N ALA A 53 3.83 0.34 13.17
CA ALA A 53 5.27 0.43 13.43
C ALA A 53 5.58 1.28 14.67
N MET A 54 4.90 2.42 14.83
CA MET A 54 5.03 3.29 16.00
C MET A 54 4.52 2.62 17.28
N MET A 55 3.38 1.94 17.21
CA MET A 55 2.77 1.26 18.37
C MET A 55 3.47 -0.05 18.73
N GLY A 56 4.16 -0.70 17.77
CA GLY A 56 4.82 -1.99 17.95
C GLY A 56 3.83 -3.13 18.23
N ASP A 57 2.65 -3.07 17.67
CA ASP A 57 1.56 -4.01 17.91
C ASP A 57 1.52 -5.19 16.90
N TRP A 58 2.44 -5.22 15.94
CA TRP A 58 2.65 -6.38 15.08
C TRP A 58 3.68 -7.35 15.67
N PRO A 59 3.61 -8.66 15.34
CA PRO A 59 4.54 -9.68 15.85
C PRO A 59 5.91 -9.63 15.17
N LEU A 60 6.41 -8.46 14.81
CA LEU A 60 7.68 -8.20 14.15
C LEU A 60 8.46 -7.13 14.93
N ALA A 61 9.75 -7.33 15.12
CA ALA A 61 10.60 -6.35 15.80
C ALA A 61 10.79 -5.08 14.95
N THR A 62 10.51 -3.95 15.55
CA THR A 62 10.69 -2.61 14.94
C THR A 62 12.03 -2.02 15.38
N LYS A 63 12.76 -1.38 14.46
CA LYS A 63 13.95 -0.59 14.79
C LYS A 63 13.57 0.57 15.72
N ILE A 64 14.33 0.80 16.79
CA ILE A 64 14.17 1.96 17.68
C ILE A 64 15.56 2.55 18.00
N PRO A 65 15.77 3.87 17.91
CA PRO A 65 14.83 4.88 17.39
C PRO A 65 14.54 4.69 15.89
N LEU A 66 13.36 5.11 15.44
CA LEU A 66 12.88 4.90 14.08
C LEU A 66 12.38 6.19 13.44
N VAL A 67 12.80 6.45 12.22
CA VAL A 67 12.07 7.33 11.30
C VAL A 67 11.09 6.48 10.50
N GLY A 68 9.80 6.68 10.70
CA GLY A 68 8.74 5.96 10.00
C GLY A 68 8.60 6.35 8.52
N GLY A 69 7.55 5.83 7.87
CA GLY A 69 7.18 6.16 6.49
C GLY A 69 7.75 5.23 5.44
N HIS A 70 6.90 4.89 4.46
CA HIS A 70 7.26 3.98 3.35
C HIS A 70 6.51 4.30 2.04
N GLU A 71 6.04 5.53 1.90
CA GLU A 71 5.39 6.04 0.70
C GLU A 71 6.09 7.34 0.23
N GLY A 72 7.43 7.39 0.33
CA GLY A 72 8.20 8.60 0.04
C GLY A 72 8.43 8.79 -1.45
N ALA A 73 8.14 9.98 -1.98
CA ALA A 73 8.45 10.37 -3.36
C ALA A 73 9.37 11.59 -3.36
N GLY A 74 10.45 11.55 -4.14
CA GLY A 74 11.44 12.61 -4.13
C GLY A 74 12.42 12.55 -5.30
N VAL A 75 13.55 13.21 -5.12
CA VAL A 75 14.60 13.38 -6.13
C VAL A 75 15.90 12.76 -5.64
N VAL A 76 16.54 11.95 -6.44
CA VAL A 76 17.87 11.39 -6.13
C VAL A 76 18.90 12.52 -6.11
N VAL A 77 19.62 12.68 -4.99
CA VAL A 77 20.61 13.74 -4.79
C VAL A 77 22.04 13.20 -4.60
N ALA A 78 22.18 11.92 -4.26
CA ALA A 78 23.47 11.23 -4.23
C ALA A 78 23.27 9.74 -4.51
N ARG A 79 24.33 9.06 -4.93
CA ARG A 79 24.36 7.61 -5.16
C ARG A 79 25.69 7.01 -4.76
N GLY A 80 25.65 5.74 -4.36
CA GLY A 80 26.85 4.96 -4.10
C GLY A 80 27.60 4.58 -5.37
N GLU A 81 28.84 4.18 -5.22
CA GLU A 81 29.78 3.91 -6.32
C GLU A 81 29.39 2.71 -7.20
N LEU A 82 28.63 1.76 -6.65
CA LEU A 82 28.14 0.59 -7.38
C LEU A 82 26.83 0.85 -8.14
N VAL A 83 26.16 1.97 -7.88
CA VAL A 83 24.91 2.32 -8.55
C VAL A 83 25.19 2.83 -9.96
N LYS A 84 24.73 2.11 -10.98
CA LYS A 84 24.95 2.44 -12.40
C LYS A 84 23.69 2.84 -13.17
N ASP A 85 22.53 2.47 -12.64
CA ASP A 85 21.24 2.54 -13.32
C ASP A 85 20.28 3.59 -12.72
N VAL A 86 20.73 4.36 -11.71
CA VAL A 86 19.99 5.50 -11.12
C VAL A 86 20.84 6.75 -11.21
N GLU A 87 20.31 7.81 -11.83
CA GLU A 87 21.04 9.07 -12.00
C GLU A 87 20.59 10.14 -10.98
N ILE A 88 21.52 11.02 -10.60
CA ILE A 88 21.19 12.20 -9.79
C ILE A 88 20.23 13.09 -10.56
N GLY A 89 19.16 13.53 -9.90
CA GLY A 89 18.08 14.31 -10.50
C GLY A 89 16.91 13.49 -11.03
N GLU A 90 16.99 12.14 -11.03
CA GLU A 90 15.83 11.30 -11.29
C GLU A 90 14.82 11.34 -10.15
N TYR A 91 13.54 11.14 -10.47
CA TYR A 91 12.51 10.96 -9.46
C TYR A 91 12.51 9.51 -8.99
N ALA A 92 12.50 9.33 -7.68
CA ALA A 92 12.54 8.01 -7.06
C ALA A 92 11.63 7.94 -5.83
N GLY A 93 11.10 6.73 -5.58
CA GLY A 93 10.24 6.46 -4.44
C GLY A 93 10.87 5.51 -3.43
N VAL A 94 10.73 5.85 -2.15
CA VAL A 94 10.97 4.98 -1.01
C VAL A 94 9.67 4.22 -0.74
N LYS A 95 9.71 2.90 -0.90
CA LYS A 95 8.53 2.04 -0.68
C LYS A 95 8.78 1.06 0.48
N TRP A 96 7.76 0.29 0.88
CA TRP A 96 7.86 -0.66 1.97
C TRP A 96 9.10 -1.55 1.87
N LEU A 97 9.24 -2.28 0.76
CA LEU A 97 10.45 -3.08 0.51
C LEU A 97 11.60 -2.16 0.09
N ASN A 98 12.48 -1.84 1.02
CA ASN A 98 13.69 -1.03 0.80
C ASN A 98 14.81 -1.84 0.16
N GLY A 99 14.98 -3.09 0.60
CA GLY A 99 16.06 -3.96 0.12
C GLY A 99 15.75 -5.44 0.28
N SER A 100 16.47 -6.28 -0.47
CA SER A 100 16.49 -7.74 -0.35
C SER A 100 17.85 -8.27 -0.72
N CYS A 101 18.13 -9.57 -0.50
CA CYS A 101 19.43 -10.17 -0.84
C CYS A 101 19.63 -10.39 -2.36
N LEU A 102 18.57 -10.30 -3.17
CA LEU A 102 18.54 -10.51 -4.63
C LEU A 102 19.01 -11.90 -5.11
N SER A 103 19.37 -12.82 -4.21
CA SER A 103 20.00 -14.11 -4.55
C SER A 103 19.30 -15.35 -4.00
N CYS A 104 18.42 -15.22 -2.98
CA CYS A 104 17.67 -16.37 -2.46
C CYS A 104 16.58 -16.83 -3.43
N SER A 105 16.00 -18.01 -3.20
CA SER A 105 14.97 -18.60 -4.06
C SER A 105 13.76 -17.68 -4.27
N PHE A 106 13.34 -16.95 -3.24
CA PHE A 106 12.25 -15.97 -3.36
C PHE A 106 12.63 -14.79 -4.27
N CYS A 107 13.83 -14.21 -4.08
CA CYS A 107 14.30 -13.12 -4.94
C CYS A 107 14.44 -13.55 -6.40
N GLN A 108 14.93 -14.77 -6.65
CA GLN A 108 15.09 -15.30 -8.02
C GLN A 108 13.75 -15.55 -8.73
N GLN A 109 12.67 -15.74 -7.97
CA GLN A 109 11.31 -15.92 -8.48
C GLN A 109 10.49 -14.62 -8.51
N SER A 110 11.13 -13.47 -8.25
CA SER A 110 10.47 -12.16 -8.12
C SER A 110 9.49 -12.05 -6.95
N ASP A 111 9.74 -12.82 -5.89
CA ASP A 111 9.01 -12.76 -4.62
C ASP A 111 9.87 -12.10 -3.54
N GLU A 112 10.58 -11.01 -3.88
CA GLU A 112 11.49 -10.29 -2.99
C GLU A 112 10.85 -9.88 -1.65
N PRO A 113 9.54 -9.55 -1.55
CA PRO A 113 8.90 -9.30 -0.27
C PRO A 113 8.99 -10.45 0.75
N LEU A 114 9.22 -11.68 0.27
CA LEU A 114 9.36 -12.88 1.10
C LEU A 114 10.82 -13.21 1.45
N CYS A 115 11.77 -12.37 1.04
CA CYS A 115 13.20 -12.54 1.35
C CYS A 115 13.42 -12.48 2.86
N GLY A 116 14.10 -13.47 3.44
CA GLY A 116 14.44 -13.47 4.86
C GLY A 116 15.41 -12.37 5.30
N GLN A 117 16.02 -11.65 4.32
CA GLN A 117 16.89 -10.48 4.55
C GLN A 117 16.23 -9.19 4.05
N ALA A 118 14.90 -9.16 3.95
CA ALA A 118 14.20 -7.97 3.50
C ALA A 118 14.41 -6.80 4.47
N LEU A 119 14.74 -5.63 3.91
CA LEU A 119 14.79 -4.36 4.63
C LEU A 119 13.48 -3.62 4.37
N LEU A 120 12.82 -3.19 5.45
CA LEU A 120 11.49 -2.59 5.41
C LEU A 120 11.58 -1.13 5.85
N SER A 121 11.29 -0.20 4.93
CA SER A 121 11.32 1.25 5.21
C SER A 121 10.31 1.62 6.29
N GLY A 122 10.74 2.41 7.26
CA GLY A 122 9.89 2.83 8.37
C GLY A 122 9.53 1.69 9.33
N TYR A 123 10.32 0.60 9.30
CA TYR A 123 10.11 -0.56 10.18
C TYR A 123 11.42 -1.17 10.65
N THR A 124 12.20 -1.82 9.77
CA THR A 124 13.52 -2.38 10.10
C THR A 124 14.67 -1.43 9.75
N VAL A 125 14.41 -0.47 8.87
CA VAL A 125 15.29 0.64 8.52
C VAL A 125 14.52 1.95 8.51
N ASP A 126 15.23 3.07 8.60
CA ASP A 126 14.59 4.40 8.55
C ASP A 126 13.86 4.60 7.21
N GLY A 127 12.71 5.23 7.29
CA GLY A 127 11.78 5.45 6.18
C GLY A 127 11.76 6.89 5.67
N SER A 128 10.59 7.31 5.19
CA SER A 128 10.41 8.53 4.41
C SER A 128 9.88 9.75 5.17
N PHE A 129 9.58 9.65 6.48
CA PHE A 129 9.17 10.81 7.27
C PHE A 129 10.36 11.68 7.70
N GLN A 130 11.19 12.00 6.72
CA GLN A 130 12.36 12.86 6.82
C GLN A 130 12.65 13.52 5.46
N GLN A 131 13.48 14.56 5.45
CA GLN A 131 13.79 15.30 4.22
C GLN A 131 14.72 14.53 3.26
N TYR A 132 15.59 13.67 3.78
CA TYR A 132 16.51 12.86 3.00
C TYR A 132 16.50 11.42 3.50
N ALA A 133 16.15 10.48 2.66
CA ALA A 133 16.06 9.06 3.00
C ALA A 133 17.00 8.22 2.13
N ILE A 134 17.56 7.15 2.72
CA ILE A 134 18.36 6.17 2.00
C ILE A 134 17.49 5.01 1.53
N ALA A 135 17.75 4.54 0.31
CA ALA A 135 17.14 3.33 -0.23
C ALA A 135 18.14 2.54 -1.09
N LYS A 136 17.98 1.22 -1.12
CA LYS A 136 18.75 0.36 -2.05
C LYS A 136 18.34 0.68 -3.48
N ALA A 137 19.32 0.99 -4.34
CA ALA A 137 19.08 1.39 -5.73
C ALA A 137 18.25 0.36 -6.51
N ALA A 138 18.48 -0.94 -6.25
CA ALA A 138 17.73 -2.03 -6.87
C ALA A 138 16.23 -2.05 -6.52
N HIS A 139 15.84 -1.38 -5.43
CA HIS A 139 14.46 -1.42 -4.91
C HIS A 139 13.72 -0.10 -4.98
N VAL A 140 14.37 1.02 -5.33
CA VAL A 140 13.65 2.30 -5.48
C VAL A 140 12.57 2.21 -6.56
N ALA A 141 11.45 2.82 -6.30
CA ALA A 141 10.44 3.02 -7.34
C ALA A 141 10.94 4.07 -8.34
N ARG A 142 11.02 3.73 -9.62
CA ARG A 142 11.37 4.67 -10.69
C ARG A 142 10.13 5.48 -11.03
N ILE A 143 10.14 6.77 -10.73
CA ILE A 143 9.01 7.66 -10.95
C ILE A 143 9.28 8.50 -12.21
N PRO A 144 8.42 8.43 -13.24
CA PRO A 144 8.53 9.31 -14.40
C PRO A 144 8.45 10.79 -14.02
N LYS A 145 9.25 11.64 -14.65
CA LYS A 145 9.38 13.07 -14.28
C LYS A 145 8.09 13.88 -14.45
N GLU A 146 7.18 13.42 -15.29
CA GLU A 146 5.86 14.03 -15.49
C GLU A 146 4.86 13.74 -14.35
N CYS A 147 5.17 12.79 -13.46
CA CYS A 147 4.30 12.45 -12.36
C CYS A 147 4.38 13.48 -11.22
N ASP A 148 3.23 13.86 -10.67
CA ASP A 148 3.13 14.64 -9.45
C ASP A 148 3.59 13.81 -8.24
N LEU A 149 4.61 14.29 -7.52
CA LEU A 149 5.23 13.55 -6.41
C LEU A 149 4.30 13.41 -5.20
N ALA A 150 3.41 14.37 -4.96
CA ALA A 150 2.44 14.26 -3.86
C ALA A 150 1.36 13.24 -4.20
N ALA A 151 0.85 13.28 -5.43
CA ALA A 151 -0.23 12.39 -5.86
C ALA A 151 0.21 10.92 -6.02
N ILE A 152 1.48 10.67 -6.39
CA ILE A 152 2.00 9.31 -6.55
C ILE A 152 2.38 8.66 -5.21
N SER A 153 2.65 9.43 -4.16
CA SER A 153 3.09 8.91 -2.86
C SER A 153 2.20 7.76 -2.34
N PRO A 154 0.85 7.85 -2.31
CA PRO A 154 -0.01 6.75 -1.89
C PRO A 154 0.07 5.50 -2.79
N VAL A 155 0.49 5.65 -4.04
CA VAL A 155 0.63 4.53 -4.98
C VAL A 155 1.78 3.63 -4.57
N LEU A 156 2.83 4.17 -3.93
CA LEU A 156 4.07 3.46 -3.57
C LEU A 156 3.89 2.36 -2.51
N CYS A 157 2.75 2.36 -1.81
CA CYS A 157 2.35 1.26 -0.91
C CYS A 157 0.96 0.75 -1.26
N ALA A 158 -0.08 1.54 -1.00
CA ALA A 158 -1.47 1.11 -1.18
C ALA A 158 -1.77 0.75 -2.65
N GLY A 159 -1.27 1.55 -3.62
CA GLY A 159 -1.47 1.28 -5.04
C GLY A 159 -0.82 -0.02 -5.49
N ILE A 160 0.47 -0.22 -5.17
CA ILE A 160 1.22 -1.45 -5.49
C ILE A 160 0.53 -2.67 -4.85
N THR A 161 0.13 -2.56 -3.60
CA THR A 161 -0.49 -3.65 -2.83
C THR A 161 -1.80 -4.13 -3.45
N VAL A 162 -2.69 -3.23 -3.80
CA VAL A 162 -3.98 -3.61 -4.41
C VAL A 162 -3.82 -4.04 -5.85
N TYR A 163 -2.90 -3.44 -6.60
CA TYR A 163 -2.55 -3.90 -7.95
C TYR A 163 -2.06 -5.35 -7.94
N LYS A 164 -1.08 -5.66 -7.07
CA LYS A 164 -0.59 -7.04 -6.88
C LYS A 164 -1.72 -7.99 -6.52
N GLY A 165 -2.59 -7.62 -5.56
CA GLY A 165 -3.73 -8.45 -5.17
C GLY A 165 -4.68 -8.74 -6.32
N LEU A 166 -5.01 -7.75 -7.15
CA LEU A 166 -5.84 -7.93 -8.35
C LEU A 166 -5.15 -8.86 -9.37
N LYS A 167 -3.86 -8.67 -9.63
CA LYS A 167 -3.05 -9.52 -10.51
C LYS A 167 -3.02 -10.97 -10.02
N GLU A 168 -2.76 -11.18 -8.72
CA GLU A 168 -2.73 -12.49 -8.07
C GLU A 168 -4.10 -13.19 -8.03
N SER A 169 -5.20 -12.45 -8.15
CA SER A 169 -6.54 -13.01 -8.19
C SER A 169 -6.79 -13.88 -9.42
N GLY A 170 -6.02 -13.66 -10.49
CA GLY A 170 -6.19 -14.30 -11.77
C GLY A 170 -7.47 -13.90 -12.51
N ALA A 171 -8.19 -12.86 -12.04
CA ALA A 171 -9.37 -12.34 -12.71
C ALA A 171 -9.00 -11.72 -14.07
N ARG A 172 -9.85 -11.93 -15.06
CA ARG A 172 -9.66 -11.49 -16.46
C ARG A 172 -10.63 -10.35 -16.81
N PRO A 173 -10.30 -9.50 -17.78
CA PRO A 173 -11.23 -8.47 -18.26
C PRO A 173 -12.63 -9.02 -18.51
N GLY A 174 -13.65 -8.27 -18.10
CA GLY A 174 -15.06 -8.68 -18.14
C GLY A 174 -15.53 -9.52 -16.95
N GLN A 175 -14.63 -9.96 -16.06
CA GLN A 175 -14.98 -10.71 -14.86
C GLN A 175 -15.30 -9.80 -13.66
N TYR A 176 -16.10 -10.32 -12.74
CA TYR A 176 -16.52 -9.62 -11.53
C TYR A 176 -15.54 -9.86 -10.37
N VAL A 177 -15.16 -8.78 -9.71
CA VAL A 177 -14.33 -8.81 -8.47
C VAL A 177 -15.03 -8.07 -7.35
N ALA A 178 -15.13 -8.69 -6.18
CA ALA A 178 -15.59 -7.99 -5.00
C ALA A 178 -14.41 -7.35 -4.27
N ILE A 179 -14.55 -6.08 -3.88
CA ILE A 179 -13.56 -5.33 -3.12
C ILE A 179 -14.14 -5.03 -1.74
N VAL A 180 -13.64 -5.67 -0.72
CA VAL A 180 -14.09 -5.55 0.66
C VAL A 180 -13.30 -4.47 1.38
N GLY A 181 -13.97 -3.49 1.98
CA GLY A 181 -13.34 -2.26 2.48
C GLY A 181 -13.10 -1.25 1.35
N ALA A 182 -14.00 -1.24 0.36
CA ALA A 182 -13.88 -0.49 -0.88
C ALA A 182 -13.82 1.03 -0.69
N GLY A 183 -14.47 1.55 0.36
CA GLY A 183 -14.47 2.98 0.71
C GLY A 183 -13.24 3.44 1.50
N GLY A 184 -12.31 2.54 1.81
CA GLY A 184 -11.06 2.86 2.50
C GLY A 184 -9.94 3.32 1.56
N GLY A 185 -8.77 3.67 2.14
CA GLY A 185 -7.61 4.18 1.39
C GLY A 185 -7.04 3.19 0.37
N LEU A 186 -7.02 1.87 0.68
CA LEU A 186 -6.65 0.82 -0.27
C LEU A 186 -7.79 0.56 -1.25
N GLY A 187 -9.04 0.48 -0.76
CA GLY A 187 -10.21 0.14 -1.56
C GLY A 187 -10.48 1.14 -2.67
N SER A 188 -10.33 2.43 -2.41
CA SER A 188 -10.48 3.49 -3.40
C SER A 188 -9.50 3.37 -4.58
N LEU A 189 -8.29 2.89 -4.33
CA LEU A 189 -7.32 2.57 -5.37
C LEU A 189 -7.65 1.24 -6.06
N ALA A 190 -8.05 0.20 -5.31
CA ALA A 190 -8.43 -1.09 -5.85
C ALA A 190 -9.57 -1.00 -6.87
N LEU A 191 -10.58 -0.15 -6.62
CA LEU A 191 -11.67 0.12 -7.55
C LEU A 191 -11.15 0.68 -8.88
N GLN A 192 -10.24 1.62 -8.84
CA GLN A 192 -9.69 2.25 -10.03
C GLN A 192 -8.79 1.30 -10.81
N TYR A 193 -7.92 0.53 -10.13
CA TYR A 193 -7.12 -0.52 -10.78
C TYR A 193 -8.00 -1.60 -11.39
N ALA A 194 -9.04 -2.07 -10.69
CA ALA A 194 -9.99 -3.04 -11.24
C ALA A 194 -10.64 -2.53 -12.52
N LYS A 195 -11.12 -1.28 -12.51
CA LYS A 195 -11.68 -0.62 -13.71
C LYS A 195 -10.66 -0.53 -14.85
N ALA A 196 -9.44 -0.08 -14.54
CA ALA A 196 -8.37 0.07 -15.53
C ALA A 196 -7.92 -1.28 -16.11
N MET A 197 -8.03 -2.37 -15.36
CA MET A 197 -7.77 -3.75 -15.79
C MET A 197 -8.98 -4.38 -16.52
N GLY A 198 -10.07 -3.62 -16.72
CA GLY A 198 -11.27 -4.12 -17.42
C GLY A 198 -12.15 -5.06 -16.56
N LEU A 199 -12.03 -5.01 -15.24
CA LEU A 199 -12.81 -5.83 -14.30
C LEU A 199 -14.09 -5.08 -13.86
N HIS A 200 -15.13 -5.83 -13.55
CA HIS A 200 -16.36 -5.31 -12.99
C HIS A 200 -16.30 -5.35 -11.47
N ALA A 201 -16.10 -4.20 -10.81
CA ALA A 201 -15.94 -4.12 -9.37
C ALA A 201 -17.29 -4.08 -8.63
N ILE A 202 -17.46 -4.98 -7.65
CA ILE A 202 -18.52 -4.95 -6.65
C ILE A 202 -17.88 -4.38 -5.38
N ALA A 203 -18.25 -3.16 -4.99
CA ALA A 203 -17.75 -2.52 -3.79
C ALA A 203 -18.54 -3.00 -2.57
N ILE A 204 -17.85 -3.36 -1.49
CA ILE A 204 -18.46 -3.75 -0.20
C ILE A 204 -17.89 -2.83 0.87
N ASP A 205 -18.73 -1.98 1.46
CA ASP A 205 -18.40 -1.09 2.58
C ASP A 205 -19.68 -0.68 3.32
N GLY A 206 -19.60 0.17 4.33
CA GLY A 206 -20.76 0.67 5.09
C GLY A 206 -21.04 2.16 4.85
N GLY A 207 -22.31 2.49 4.62
CA GLY A 207 -22.81 3.86 4.53
C GLY A 207 -22.94 4.41 3.10
N ALA A 208 -24.02 5.17 2.89
CA ALA A 208 -24.39 5.67 1.56
C ALA A 208 -23.33 6.60 0.93
N GLU A 209 -22.70 7.45 1.73
CA GLU A 209 -21.65 8.38 1.27
C GLU A 209 -20.46 7.62 0.63
N LYS A 210 -20.01 6.53 1.29
CA LYS A 210 -18.99 5.66 0.72
C LYS A 210 -19.48 4.94 -0.53
N GLY A 211 -20.77 4.60 -0.58
CA GLY A 211 -21.39 4.02 -1.77
C GLY A 211 -21.29 4.91 -3.00
N GLU A 212 -21.64 6.19 -2.85
CA GLU A 212 -21.51 7.17 -3.95
C GLU A 212 -20.06 7.39 -4.37
N MET A 213 -19.13 7.48 -3.41
CA MET A 213 -17.70 7.56 -3.71
C MET A 213 -17.22 6.31 -4.48
N CYS A 214 -17.60 5.11 -4.05
CA CYS A 214 -17.20 3.86 -4.72
C CYS A 214 -17.69 3.82 -6.18
N LYS A 215 -18.94 4.22 -6.42
CA LYS A 215 -19.51 4.31 -7.77
C LYS A 215 -18.75 5.31 -8.63
N ALA A 216 -18.45 6.50 -8.10
CA ALA A 216 -17.65 7.51 -8.79
C ALA A 216 -16.25 7.01 -9.16
N LEU A 217 -15.65 6.13 -8.34
CA LEU A 217 -14.34 5.51 -8.58
C LEU A 217 -14.39 4.28 -9.52
N GLY A 218 -15.58 3.87 -9.95
CA GLY A 218 -15.75 2.84 -10.97
C GLY A 218 -16.36 1.52 -10.48
N ALA A 219 -16.90 1.47 -9.26
CA ALA A 219 -17.69 0.32 -8.83
C ALA A 219 -18.97 0.20 -9.68
N GLN A 220 -19.24 -1.00 -10.19
CA GLN A 220 -20.47 -1.30 -10.93
C GLN A 220 -21.67 -1.45 -9.99
N SER A 221 -21.43 -1.97 -8.79
CA SER A 221 -22.43 -2.12 -7.74
C SER A 221 -21.81 -1.86 -6.37
N PHE A 222 -22.67 -1.54 -5.40
CA PHE A 222 -22.29 -1.32 -4.01
C PHE A 222 -23.18 -2.15 -3.10
N VAL A 223 -22.56 -2.92 -2.22
CA VAL A 223 -23.24 -3.68 -1.15
C VAL A 223 -22.90 -3.00 0.18
N ASP A 224 -23.91 -2.39 0.78
CA ASP A 224 -23.80 -1.73 2.09
C ASP A 224 -24.01 -2.75 3.21
N PHE A 225 -22.91 -3.21 3.84
CA PHE A 225 -22.98 -4.18 4.92
C PHE A 225 -23.67 -3.64 6.18
N SER A 226 -23.80 -2.32 6.34
CA SER A 226 -24.42 -1.70 7.52
C SER A 226 -25.95 -1.84 7.54
N VAL A 227 -26.56 -1.99 6.37
CA VAL A 227 -28.02 -2.12 6.21
C VAL A 227 -28.43 -3.47 5.61
N SER A 228 -27.51 -4.21 5.01
CA SER A 228 -27.76 -5.54 4.44
C SER A 228 -28.13 -6.55 5.52
N LYS A 229 -29.19 -7.30 5.28
CA LYS A 229 -29.61 -8.42 6.13
C LYS A 229 -28.79 -9.68 5.85
N ASP A 230 -28.33 -9.87 4.61
CA ASP A 230 -27.52 -10.98 4.15
C ASP A 230 -26.50 -10.52 3.09
N VAL A 231 -25.33 -10.12 3.55
CA VAL A 231 -24.25 -9.66 2.68
C VAL A 231 -23.85 -10.73 1.66
N VAL A 232 -23.93 -12.01 2.03
CA VAL A 232 -23.56 -13.13 1.12
C VAL A 232 -24.53 -13.20 -0.04
N ALA A 233 -25.83 -13.12 0.23
CA ALA A 233 -26.86 -13.12 -0.81
C ALA A 233 -26.75 -11.88 -1.69
N ASP A 234 -26.56 -10.70 -1.10
CA ASP A 234 -26.49 -9.43 -1.84
C ASP A 234 -25.26 -9.37 -2.77
N VAL A 235 -24.11 -9.86 -2.33
CA VAL A 235 -22.90 -9.93 -3.18
C VAL A 235 -23.09 -10.90 -4.35
N LYS A 236 -23.74 -12.04 -4.13
CA LYS A 236 -24.08 -12.97 -5.23
C LYS A 236 -25.06 -12.33 -6.23
N ALA A 237 -26.09 -11.68 -5.73
CA ALA A 237 -27.09 -11.00 -6.55
C ALA A 237 -26.49 -9.82 -7.35
N ALA A 238 -25.34 -9.27 -6.92
CA ALA A 238 -24.62 -8.23 -7.66
C ALA A 238 -23.93 -8.74 -8.94
N THR A 239 -23.95 -10.06 -9.21
CA THR A 239 -23.48 -10.64 -10.48
C THR A 239 -24.69 -11.07 -11.34
N PRO A 240 -24.64 -10.91 -12.69
CA PRO A 240 -25.78 -11.17 -13.55
C PRO A 240 -26.34 -12.60 -13.48
N ASP A 241 -25.45 -13.55 -13.17
CA ASP A 241 -25.78 -14.99 -13.06
C ASP A 241 -26.09 -15.44 -11.63
N GLY A 242 -26.00 -14.55 -10.64
CA GLY A 242 -26.22 -14.85 -9.24
C GLY A 242 -25.18 -15.79 -8.59
N LEU A 243 -24.09 -16.12 -9.29
CA LEU A 243 -23.08 -17.07 -8.83
C LEU A 243 -22.02 -16.45 -7.91
N GLY A 244 -21.98 -15.10 -7.85
CA GLY A 244 -20.99 -14.32 -7.10
C GLY A 244 -19.74 -13.97 -7.92
N PRO A 245 -18.83 -13.17 -7.37
CA PRO A 245 -17.63 -12.68 -8.04
C PRO A 245 -16.63 -13.80 -8.35
N HIS A 246 -15.81 -13.61 -9.40
CA HIS A 246 -14.70 -14.50 -9.78
C HIS A 246 -13.54 -14.38 -8.80
N ALA A 247 -13.36 -13.20 -8.20
CA ALA A 247 -12.38 -12.98 -7.18
C ALA A 247 -12.89 -12.03 -6.08
N VAL A 248 -12.28 -12.13 -4.90
CA VAL A 248 -12.52 -11.24 -3.77
C VAL A 248 -11.18 -10.66 -3.32
N ILE A 249 -11.10 -9.34 -3.24
CA ILE A 249 -9.96 -8.61 -2.68
C ILE A 249 -10.36 -8.14 -1.29
N CYS A 250 -9.86 -8.82 -0.25
CA CYS A 250 -10.25 -8.57 1.13
C CYS A 250 -9.27 -7.60 1.81
N LEU A 251 -9.71 -6.33 1.95
CA LEU A 251 -8.95 -5.23 2.57
C LEU A 251 -9.50 -4.87 3.96
N ALA A 252 -10.40 -5.69 4.49
CA ALA A 252 -11.11 -5.42 5.74
C ALA A 252 -10.17 -5.37 6.94
N VAL A 253 -10.58 -4.58 7.95
CA VAL A 253 -9.89 -4.42 9.24
C VAL A 253 -10.51 -5.25 10.37
N SER A 254 -11.37 -6.23 10.03
CA SER A 254 -12.03 -7.14 10.98
C SER A 254 -12.13 -8.55 10.39
N GLU A 255 -12.33 -9.55 11.23
CA GLU A 255 -12.31 -10.98 10.85
C GLU A 255 -13.50 -11.41 9.98
N LYS A 256 -14.71 -10.96 10.31
CA LYS A 256 -15.96 -11.43 9.69
C LYS A 256 -15.95 -11.39 8.15
N PRO A 257 -15.50 -10.31 7.48
CA PRO A 257 -15.45 -10.26 6.01
C PRO A 257 -14.58 -11.35 5.37
N PHE A 258 -13.48 -11.76 6.01
CA PHE A 258 -12.63 -12.83 5.51
C PHE A 258 -13.33 -14.18 5.51
N GLN A 259 -14.16 -14.44 6.53
CA GLN A 259 -14.96 -15.65 6.61
C GLN A 259 -16.10 -15.65 5.58
N GLN A 260 -16.75 -14.52 5.37
CA GLN A 260 -17.82 -14.37 4.38
C GLN A 260 -17.34 -14.49 2.94
N ALA A 261 -16.11 -14.08 2.65
CA ALA A 261 -15.54 -14.09 1.31
C ALA A 261 -15.60 -15.46 0.64
N SER A 262 -15.33 -16.54 1.38
CA SER A 262 -15.42 -17.91 0.87
C SER A 262 -16.85 -18.36 0.54
N GLN A 263 -17.86 -17.72 1.12
CA GLN A 263 -19.26 -18.10 0.96
C GLN A 263 -19.87 -17.50 -0.33
N TYR A 264 -19.46 -16.28 -0.71
CA TYR A 264 -20.01 -15.61 -1.89
C TYR A 264 -19.10 -15.63 -3.12
N VAL A 265 -17.81 -15.93 -2.98
CA VAL A 265 -16.97 -16.15 -4.18
C VAL A 265 -17.53 -17.33 -4.98
N ARG A 266 -17.56 -17.25 -6.31
CA ARG A 266 -18.09 -18.34 -7.15
C ARG A 266 -17.21 -19.59 -7.11
N SER A 267 -17.73 -20.71 -7.60
CA SER A 267 -16.92 -21.92 -7.80
C SER A 267 -15.72 -21.63 -8.70
N ARG A 268 -14.54 -22.17 -8.39
CA ARG A 268 -13.22 -21.89 -8.96
C ARG A 268 -12.77 -20.43 -8.79
N GLY A 269 -13.44 -19.65 -7.94
CA GLY A 269 -13.03 -18.29 -7.63
C GLY A 269 -11.89 -18.21 -6.61
N THR A 270 -11.27 -17.05 -6.53
CA THR A 270 -10.10 -16.79 -5.67
C THR A 270 -10.42 -15.70 -4.64
N VAL A 271 -10.10 -15.98 -3.36
CA VAL A 271 -10.11 -14.98 -2.28
C VAL A 271 -8.67 -14.56 -2.00
N ILE A 272 -8.40 -13.27 -2.14
CA ILE A 272 -7.11 -12.65 -1.85
C ILE A 272 -7.20 -11.92 -0.51
N CYS A 273 -6.43 -12.37 0.48
CA CYS A 273 -6.33 -11.74 1.79
C CYS A 273 -5.18 -10.72 1.78
N ILE A 274 -5.48 -9.44 2.04
CA ILE A 274 -4.52 -8.33 2.07
C ILE A 274 -4.57 -7.58 3.39
N GLY A 275 -5.78 -7.26 3.90
CA GLY A 275 -5.96 -6.61 5.19
C GLY A 275 -5.37 -7.45 6.32
N LEU A 276 -4.85 -6.77 7.35
CA LEU A 276 -4.16 -7.40 8.49
C LEU A 276 -4.86 -7.05 9.82
N PRO A 277 -6.12 -7.49 10.03
CA PRO A 277 -6.80 -7.28 11.30
C PRO A 277 -6.10 -8.06 12.42
N ALA A 278 -5.90 -7.39 13.56
CA ALA A 278 -5.25 -8.00 14.72
C ALA A 278 -6.04 -9.23 15.22
N ASN A 279 -5.33 -10.31 15.54
CA ASN A 279 -5.89 -11.56 16.10
C ASN A 279 -7.02 -12.20 15.28
N ALA A 280 -7.10 -11.93 13.98
CA ALA A 280 -8.10 -12.50 13.10
C ALA A 280 -7.68 -13.84 12.52
N PHE A 281 -8.65 -14.73 12.36
CA PHE A 281 -8.47 -16.07 11.80
C PHE A 281 -9.30 -16.23 10.53
N LEU A 282 -8.71 -16.91 9.57
CA LEU A 282 -9.43 -17.34 8.37
C LEU A 282 -10.13 -18.67 8.66
N LYS A 283 -11.46 -18.70 8.53
CA LYS A 283 -12.27 -19.92 8.67
C LYS A 283 -13.08 -20.12 7.41
N ALA A 284 -12.79 -21.17 6.67
CA ALA A 284 -13.56 -21.55 5.48
C ALA A 284 -14.06 -22.99 5.67
N PRO A 285 -15.35 -23.29 5.33
CA PRO A 285 -15.87 -24.65 5.36
C PRO A 285 -15.09 -25.54 4.39
N VAL A 286 -14.49 -26.63 4.89
CA VAL A 286 -13.66 -27.53 4.09
C VAL A 286 -14.48 -28.15 2.95
N PHE A 287 -15.70 -28.63 3.25
CA PHE A 287 -16.57 -29.24 2.25
C PHE A 287 -16.83 -28.31 1.07
N ASP A 288 -17.30 -27.08 1.34
CA ASP A 288 -17.56 -26.09 0.29
C ASP A 288 -16.31 -25.69 -0.48
N THR A 289 -15.18 -25.55 0.22
CA THR A 289 -13.90 -25.22 -0.41
C THR A 289 -13.49 -26.30 -1.42
N VAL A 290 -13.67 -27.56 -1.07
CA VAL A 290 -13.32 -28.70 -1.94
C VAL A 290 -14.28 -28.80 -3.12
N ILE A 291 -15.60 -28.91 -2.88
CA ILE A 291 -16.57 -29.16 -3.98
C ILE A 291 -16.71 -27.96 -4.93
N ARG A 292 -16.41 -26.75 -4.46
CA ARG A 292 -16.42 -25.52 -5.28
C ARG A 292 -15.03 -25.15 -5.83
N MET A 293 -13.99 -25.91 -5.47
CA MET A 293 -12.60 -25.69 -5.90
C MET A 293 -12.14 -24.24 -5.66
N ILE A 294 -12.44 -23.68 -4.48
CA ILE A 294 -12.10 -22.30 -4.11
C ILE A 294 -10.61 -22.20 -3.79
N THR A 295 -9.97 -21.14 -4.25
CA THR A 295 -8.61 -20.76 -3.84
C THR A 295 -8.67 -19.65 -2.81
N ILE A 296 -7.95 -19.79 -1.69
CA ILE A 296 -7.77 -18.73 -0.70
C ILE A 296 -6.28 -18.55 -0.49
N LYS A 297 -5.79 -17.32 -0.72
CA LYS A 297 -4.36 -17.02 -0.57
C LYS A 297 -4.10 -15.61 -0.04
N GLY A 298 -2.94 -15.41 0.57
CA GLY A 298 -2.44 -14.09 0.94
C GLY A 298 -1.82 -13.37 -0.25
N SER A 299 -1.78 -12.02 -0.18
CA SER A 299 -0.98 -11.19 -1.07
C SER A 299 -0.30 -10.10 -0.24
N TYR A 300 1.00 -9.94 -0.42
CA TYR A 300 1.83 -9.07 0.41
C TYR A 300 2.59 -8.07 -0.45
N VAL A 301 2.23 -6.79 -0.32
CA VAL A 301 2.78 -5.64 -1.08
C VAL A 301 2.94 -5.94 -2.57
N GLY A 302 4.09 -5.71 -3.16
CA GLY A 302 4.41 -6.07 -4.54
C GLY A 302 5.92 -6.06 -4.77
N ASN A 303 6.35 -6.74 -5.82
CA ASN A 303 7.73 -6.80 -6.24
C ASN A 303 8.15 -5.56 -7.06
N ARG A 304 9.37 -5.55 -7.60
CA ARG A 304 9.89 -4.45 -8.43
C ARG A 304 9.09 -4.25 -9.72
N GLN A 305 8.67 -5.34 -10.36
CA GLN A 305 7.86 -5.29 -11.57
C GLN A 305 6.44 -4.79 -11.28
N ASP A 306 5.80 -5.27 -10.21
CA ASP A 306 4.48 -4.79 -9.78
C ASP A 306 4.52 -3.28 -9.48
N THR A 307 5.64 -2.78 -8.93
CA THR A 307 5.86 -1.35 -8.71
C THR A 307 5.87 -0.57 -10.02
N ALA A 308 6.61 -1.02 -11.01
CA ALA A 308 6.69 -0.36 -12.32
C ALA A 308 5.33 -0.35 -13.04
N GLU A 309 4.63 -1.48 -13.01
CA GLU A 309 3.30 -1.63 -13.61
C GLU A 309 2.26 -0.72 -12.92
N ALA A 310 2.24 -0.69 -11.59
CA ALA A 310 1.33 0.16 -10.83
C ALA A 310 1.56 1.67 -11.10
N ILE A 311 2.82 2.08 -11.19
CA ILE A 311 3.19 3.47 -11.54
C ILE A 311 2.77 3.81 -12.98
N GLU A 312 2.85 2.87 -13.90
CA GLU A 312 2.44 3.09 -15.29
C GLU A 312 0.94 3.39 -15.40
N PHE A 313 0.07 2.68 -14.67
CA PHE A 313 -1.35 3.03 -14.59
C PHE A 313 -1.58 4.46 -14.06
N PHE A 314 -0.80 4.87 -13.06
CA PHE A 314 -0.85 6.24 -12.55
C PHE A 314 -0.37 7.26 -13.60
N ARG A 315 0.74 6.99 -14.29
CA ARG A 315 1.29 7.85 -15.34
C ARG A 315 0.29 8.08 -16.48
N GLN A 316 -0.49 7.06 -16.82
CA GLN A 316 -1.56 7.14 -17.82
C GLN A 316 -2.80 7.92 -17.32
N GLY A 317 -2.82 8.38 -16.06
CA GLY A 317 -3.93 9.13 -15.48
C GLY A 317 -5.14 8.26 -15.10
N LEU A 318 -4.99 6.93 -15.09
CA LEU A 318 -6.06 5.98 -14.77
C LEU A 318 -6.29 5.85 -13.26
N ILE A 319 -5.31 6.24 -12.46
CA ILE A 319 -5.33 6.15 -10.98
C ILE A 319 -5.17 7.53 -10.38
N LYS A 320 -6.08 7.90 -9.47
CA LYS A 320 -6.03 9.15 -8.69
C LYS A 320 -6.37 8.84 -7.24
N ALA A 321 -5.43 9.08 -6.34
CA ALA A 321 -5.72 8.98 -4.90
C ALA A 321 -6.26 10.33 -4.40
N PRO A 322 -7.43 10.39 -3.77
CA PRO A 322 -7.82 11.59 -3.03
C PRO A 322 -6.94 11.72 -1.78
N PHE A 323 -6.27 12.85 -1.61
CA PHE A 323 -5.41 13.09 -0.46
C PHE A 323 -5.47 14.54 0.02
N LYS A 324 -5.06 14.74 1.29
CA LYS A 324 -4.82 16.05 1.89
C LYS A 324 -3.33 16.19 2.18
N VAL A 325 -2.75 17.36 1.89
CA VAL A 325 -1.35 17.65 2.20
C VAL A 325 -1.26 18.36 3.55
N VAL A 326 -0.35 17.89 4.39
CA VAL A 326 0.02 18.51 5.68
C VAL A 326 1.54 18.66 5.76
N GLY A 327 2.04 19.46 6.69
CA GLY A 327 3.48 19.55 6.94
C GLY A 327 4.04 18.30 7.66
N LEU A 328 5.33 18.01 7.47
CA LEU A 328 6.01 16.94 8.21
C LEU A 328 5.90 17.13 9.72
N SER A 329 5.92 18.39 10.19
CA SER A 329 5.75 18.76 11.60
C SER A 329 4.39 18.34 12.19
N GLN A 330 3.35 18.13 11.34
CA GLN A 330 1.98 17.78 11.75
C GLN A 330 1.69 16.27 11.71
N LEU A 331 2.69 15.42 11.45
CA LEU A 331 2.48 13.98 11.32
C LEU A 331 1.84 13.35 12.56
N GLN A 332 2.23 13.79 13.77
CA GLN A 332 1.67 13.28 15.02
C GLN A 332 0.15 13.49 15.08
N GLU A 333 -0.35 14.65 14.65
CA GLU A 333 -1.79 14.95 14.60
C GLU A 333 -2.51 14.00 13.62
N VAL A 334 -1.88 13.65 12.50
CA VAL A 334 -2.44 12.68 11.53
C VAL A 334 -2.55 11.29 12.17
N PHE A 335 -1.56 10.85 12.94
CA PHE A 335 -1.62 9.57 13.65
C PHE A 335 -2.72 9.56 14.72
N GLU A 336 -2.95 10.65 15.42
CA GLU A 336 -4.04 10.78 16.39
C GLU A 336 -5.42 10.68 15.72
N LEU A 337 -5.60 11.34 14.56
CA LEU A 337 -6.81 11.21 13.74
C LEU A 337 -7.01 9.78 13.23
N MET A 338 -5.92 9.12 12.84
CA MET A 338 -5.93 7.74 12.36
C MET A 338 -6.32 6.76 13.47
N HIS A 339 -5.71 6.90 14.63
CA HIS A 339 -6.03 6.09 15.82
C HIS A 339 -7.49 6.27 16.26
N ALA A 340 -8.01 7.48 16.15
CA ALA A 340 -9.41 7.79 16.45
C ALA A 340 -10.40 7.35 15.35
N GLY A 341 -9.94 6.76 14.24
CA GLY A 341 -10.79 6.36 13.10
C GLY A 341 -11.43 7.53 12.35
N LYS A 342 -10.87 8.74 12.46
CA LYS A 342 -11.41 9.98 11.89
C LYS A 342 -10.78 10.40 10.56
N ILE A 343 -10.00 9.52 9.92
CA ILE A 343 -9.41 9.80 8.62
C ILE A 343 -10.42 9.51 7.50
N ALA A 344 -10.63 10.52 6.65
CA ALA A 344 -11.32 10.37 5.37
C ALA A 344 -10.32 10.55 4.22
N GLY A 345 -10.18 9.54 3.37
CA GLY A 345 -9.20 9.54 2.28
C GLY A 345 -7.77 9.25 2.76
N ARG A 346 -6.79 9.91 2.15
CA ARG A 346 -5.36 9.74 2.42
C ARG A 346 -4.73 11.06 2.89
N TYR A 347 -3.68 10.96 3.68
CA TYR A 347 -2.81 12.09 4.00
C TYR A 347 -1.44 11.90 3.34
N VAL A 348 -0.87 13.02 2.91
CA VAL A 348 0.48 13.12 2.36
C VAL A 348 1.20 14.23 3.11
N VAL A 349 2.36 13.95 3.65
CA VAL A 349 3.19 14.96 4.31
C VAL A 349 4.13 15.62 3.30
N ASP A 350 4.18 16.95 3.34
CA ASP A 350 5.19 17.77 2.66
C ASP A 350 6.39 17.88 3.60
N THR A 351 7.54 17.34 3.20
CA THR A 351 8.73 17.29 4.05
C THR A 351 9.43 18.63 4.21
N ALA A 352 9.04 19.65 3.44
CA ALA A 352 9.58 21.00 3.53
C ALA A 352 8.84 21.89 4.56
N LYS A 353 7.73 21.40 5.17
CA LYS A 353 6.87 22.16 6.08
C LYS A 353 6.79 21.56 7.48
#